data_c1204131bbb466bf09b64dce12082f77
#
_entry.id   c1204131bbb466bf09b64dce12082f77
#
_cell.length_a   1.000
_cell.length_b   1.000
_cell.length_c   1.000
_cell.angle_alpha   90.00
_cell.angle_beta   90.00
_cell.angle_gamma   90.00
#
_symmetry.space_group_name_H-M   'P 1'
#
loop_
_entity.id
_entity.type
_entity.pdbx_description
1 polymer ?
#
loop_
_entity_poly.entity_id
_entity_poly.type
_entity_poly.pdbx_seq_one_letter_code
_entity_poly.pdbx_strand_id
1 'polypeptide(L)'
;MKETCKLSVIYFIISLVMLLMVCFGCSRNHVDYVHSVNGYEVYYVETDSPEYVEKVAERLMIHNDNFVIQSDFGIIEVEDGEVVYNNIIK
;
A
#
# COMPACT_ATOMS: atom_id res chain seq x y z
N MET A 1 12.17 -15.49 41.38
CA MET A 1 10.83 -14.95 41.10
C MET A 1 10.85 -13.50 40.65
N LYS A 2 11.60 -12.65 41.31
CA LYS A 2 11.69 -11.23 40.93
C LYS A 2 12.29 -11.06 39.53
N GLU A 3 13.25 -11.91 39.17
CA GLU A 3 13.89 -11.86 37.84
C GLU A 3 12.90 -12.26 36.71
N THR A 4 12.05 -13.23 36.99
CA THR A 4 11.04 -13.68 36.02
C THR A 4 10.02 -12.56 35.75
N CYS A 5 9.63 -11.81 36.80
CA CYS A 5 8.72 -10.69 36.64
C CYS A 5 9.34 -9.55 35.84
N LYS A 6 10.64 -9.27 36.05
CA LYS A 6 11.34 -8.24 35.26
C LYS A 6 11.44 -8.61 33.81
N LEU A 7 11.78 -9.85 33.49
CA LEU A 7 11.83 -10.32 32.13
C LEU A 7 10.46 -10.24 31.42
N SER A 8 9.41 -10.62 32.12
CA SER A 8 8.05 -10.53 31.60
C SER A 8 7.65 -9.08 31.28
N VAL A 9 7.99 -8.14 32.15
CA VAL A 9 7.71 -6.72 31.95
C VAL A 9 8.50 -6.18 30.76
N ILE A 10 9.77 -6.56 30.64
CA ILE A 10 10.62 -6.14 29.51
C ILE A 10 10.05 -6.65 28.19
N TYR A 11 9.65 -7.91 28.10
CA TYR A 11 9.04 -8.47 26.90
C TYR A 11 7.72 -7.77 26.57
N PHE A 12 6.93 -7.45 27.56
CA PHE A 12 5.67 -6.73 27.37
C PHE A 12 5.92 -5.34 26.78
N ILE A 13 6.90 -4.61 27.29
CA ILE A 13 7.24 -3.28 26.79
C ILE A 13 7.78 -3.35 25.37
N ILE A 14 8.65 -4.28 25.06
CA ILE A 14 9.19 -4.47 23.72
C ILE A 14 8.07 -4.79 22.73
N SER A 15 7.16 -5.68 23.11
CA SER A 15 6.01 -6.04 22.29
C SER A 15 5.11 -4.84 22.00
N LEU A 16 4.87 -4.01 23.02
CA LEU A 16 4.06 -2.81 22.89
C LEU A 16 4.71 -1.78 21.94
N VAL A 17 6.01 -1.58 22.08
CA VAL A 17 6.76 -0.66 21.22
C VAL A 17 6.75 -1.15 19.78
N MET A 18 6.98 -2.43 19.55
CA MET A 18 6.92 -3.02 18.20
C MET A 18 5.54 -2.85 17.57
N LEU A 19 4.48 -3.06 18.35
CA LEU A 19 3.12 -2.88 17.87
C LEU A 19 2.85 -1.42 17.46
N LEU A 20 3.30 -0.47 18.26
CA LEU A 20 3.15 0.96 17.95
C LEU A 20 3.91 1.35 16.68
N MET A 21 5.11 0.84 16.49
CA MET A 21 5.90 1.12 15.29
C MET A 21 5.23 0.56 14.03
N VAL A 22 4.65 -0.62 14.11
CA VAL A 22 3.91 -1.22 13.00
C VAL A 22 2.69 -0.36 12.65
N CYS A 23 1.96 0.12 13.65
CA CYS A 23 0.79 0.97 13.44
C CYS A 23 1.16 2.29 12.74
N PHE A 24 2.26 2.92 13.11
CA PHE A 24 2.71 4.15 12.49
C PHE A 24 3.32 3.91 11.11
N GLY A 25 4.02 2.79 10.91
CA GLY A 25 4.72 2.50 9.66
C GLY A 25 3.83 2.04 8.52
N CYS A 26 2.71 1.38 8.83
CA CYS A 26 1.86 0.72 7.82
C CYS A 26 0.51 1.39 7.61
N SER A 27 0.20 2.49 8.31
CA SER A 27 -1.15 3.03 8.41
C SER A 27 -1.69 3.65 7.12
N ARG A 28 -0.83 3.97 6.14
CA ARG A 28 -1.24 4.75 4.96
C ARG A 28 -1.08 4.04 3.63
N ASN A 29 -0.38 2.91 3.58
CA ASN A 29 -0.16 2.20 2.33
C ASN A 29 -1.20 1.10 2.18
N HIS A 30 -2.28 1.40 1.47
CA HIS A 30 -3.40 0.48 1.31
C HIS A 30 -3.90 0.50 -0.13
N VAL A 31 -4.18 -0.67 -0.68
CA VAL A 31 -4.70 -0.83 -2.04
C VAL A 31 -6.06 -1.49 -1.95
N ASP A 32 -7.09 -0.82 -2.46
CA ASP A 32 -8.45 -1.33 -2.51
C ASP A 32 -8.87 -1.60 -3.94
N TYR A 33 -9.46 -2.76 -4.19
CA TYR A 33 -10.15 -3.04 -5.43
C TYR A 33 -11.52 -2.40 -5.38
N VAL A 34 -11.82 -1.53 -6.34
CA VAL A 34 -13.09 -0.79 -6.35
C VAL A 34 -14.14 -1.51 -7.20
N HIS A 35 -13.87 -1.67 -8.49
CA HIS A 35 -14.82 -2.33 -9.40
C HIS A 35 -14.16 -2.58 -10.75
N SER A 36 -14.86 -3.29 -11.64
CA SER A 36 -14.42 -3.52 -13.01
C SER A 36 -15.30 -2.73 -13.97
N VAL A 37 -14.70 -2.02 -14.92
CA VAL A 37 -15.41 -1.22 -15.91
C VAL A 37 -14.81 -1.51 -17.30
N ASN A 38 -15.65 -2.00 -18.22
CA ASN A 38 -15.24 -2.24 -19.62
C ASN A 38 -14.00 -3.12 -19.79
N GLY A 39 -13.83 -4.12 -18.90
CA GLY A 39 -12.67 -4.99 -18.93
C GLY A 39 -11.45 -4.47 -18.18
N TYR A 40 -11.51 -3.25 -17.65
CA TYR A 40 -10.47 -2.69 -16.80
C TYR A 40 -10.81 -2.87 -15.34
N GLU A 41 -9.83 -3.27 -14.55
CA GLU A 41 -9.97 -3.31 -13.10
C GLU A 41 -9.57 -1.96 -12.54
N VAL A 42 -10.40 -1.42 -11.65
CA VAL A 42 -10.14 -0.12 -11.03
C VAL A 42 -9.73 -0.33 -9.58
N TYR A 43 -8.59 0.22 -9.22
CA TYR A 43 -8.03 0.16 -7.87
C TYR A 43 -7.89 1.55 -7.29
N TYR A 44 -8.05 1.68 -5.99
CA TYR A 44 -7.76 2.90 -5.27
C TYR A 44 -6.58 2.65 -4.34
N VAL A 45 -5.57 3.51 -4.42
CA VAL A 45 -4.37 3.43 -3.58
C VAL A 45 -4.40 4.58 -2.58
N GLU A 46 -4.44 4.24 -1.31
CA GLU A 46 -4.37 5.19 -0.22
C GLU A 46 -2.95 5.19 0.34
N THR A 47 -2.23 6.29 0.16
CA THR A 47 -0.83 6.40 0.57
C THR A 47 -0.43 7.87 0.68
N ASP A 48 0.63 8.14 1.45
CA ASP A 48 1.25 9.46 1.53
C ASP A 48 2.42 9.62 0.54
N SER A 49 2.77 8.57 -0.19
CA SER A 49 3.92 8.57 -1.09
C SER A 49 3.48 8.35 -2.53
N PRO A 50 3.70 9.31 -3.45
CA PRO A 50 3.39 9.10 -4.86
C PRO A 50 4.22 7.97 -5.48
N GLU A 51 5.42 7.71 -4.95
CA GLU A 51 6.26 6.60 -5.41
C GLU A 51 5.62 5.25 -5.13
N TYR A 52 4.87 5.13 -4.05
CA TYR A 52 4.16 3.89 -3.73
C TYR A 52 3.09 3.58 -4.79
N VAL A 53 2.41 4.59 -5.31
CA VAL A 53 1.42 4.41 -6.37
C VAL A 53 2.07 3.81 -7.62
N GLU A 54 3.24 4.30 -7.99
CA GLU A 54 3.98 3.78 -9.14
C GLU A 54 4.45 2.34 -8.90
N LYS A 55 4.87 2.01 -7.68
CA LYS A 55 5.27 0.64 -7.34
C LYS A 55 4.09 -0.33 -7.42
N VAL A 56 2.92 0.09 -6.99
CA VAL A 56 1.70 -0.73 -7.11
C VAL A 56 1.38 -0.98 -8.59
N ALA A 57 1.50 0.04 -9.42
CA ALA A 57 1.28 -0.10 -10.86
C ALA A 57 2.24 -1.13 -11.46
N GLU A 58 3.53 -1.07 -11.12
CA GLU A 58 4.53 -2.03 -11.60
C GLU A 58 4.19 -3.47 -11.20
N ARG A 59 3.75 -3.67 -9.95
CA ARG A 59 3.37 -4.99 -9.47
C ARG A 59 2.12 -5.53 -10.15
N LEU A 60 1.14 -4.68 -10.37
CA LEU A 60 -0.09 -5.08 -11.06
C LEU A 60 0.15 -5.41 -12.52
N MET A 61 1.08 -4.73 -13.17
CA MET A 61 1.44 -4.99 -14.58
C MET A 61 1.99 -6.40 -14.80
N ILE A 62 2.54 -7.04 -13.77
CA ILE A 62 3.04 -8.41 -13.87
C ILE A 62 1.88 -9.40 -14.07
N HIS A 63 0.73 -9.12 -13.45
CA HIS A 63 -0.40 -10.06 -13.43
C HIS A 63 -1.62 -9.56 -14.22
N ASN A 64 -1.63 -8.30 -14.64
CA ASN A 64 -2.80 -7.68 -15.24
C ASN A 64 -2.36 -6.71 -16.35
N ASP A 65 -2.95 -6.83 -17.52
CA ASP A 65 -2.60 -5.99 -18.66
C ASP A 65 -3.47 -4.72 -18.76
N ASN A 66 -4.64 -4.72 -18.12
CA ASN A 66 -5.58 -3.61 -18.25
C ASN A 66 -6.12 -3.24 -16.87
N PHE A 67 -5.71 -2.10 -16.36
CA PHE A 67 -6.20 -1.60 -15.08
C PHE A 67 -6.03 -0.09 -14.96
N VAL A 68 -6.72 0.48 -13.99
CA VAL A 68 -6.63 1.90 -13.65
C VAL A 68 -6.37 2.01 -12.15
N ILE A 69 -5.42 2.83 -11.78
CA ILE A 69 -5.14 3.14 -10.38
C ILE A 69 -5.52 4.59 -10.12
N GLN A 70 -6.36 4.80 -9.12
CA GLN A 70 -6.74 6.12 -8.62
C GLN A 70 -6.07 6.37 -7.29
N SER A 71 -5.61 7.58 -7.06
CA SER A 71 -5.01 8.00 -5.79
C SER A 71 -5.19 9.50 -5.61
N ASP A 72 -4.86 9.98 -4.41
CA ASP A 72 -4.88 11.42 -4.11
C ASP A 72 -3.82 12.19 -4.92
N PHE A 73 -2.82 11.50 -5.46
CA PHE A 73 -1.76 12.11 -6.25
C PHE A 73 -2.05 12.14 -7.75
N GLY A 74 -3.02 11.37 -8.19
CA GLY A 74 -3.38 11.30 -9.60
C GLY A 74 -3.84 9.92 -10.02
N ILE A 75 -3.83 9.69 -11.33
CA ILE A 75 -4.35 8.46 -11.93
C ILE A 75 -3.28 7.86 -12.84
N ILE A 76 -3.16 6.53 -12.80
CA ILE A 76 -2.35 5.77 -13.75
C ILE A 76 -3.27 4.82 -14.50
N GLU A 77 -3.26 4.89 -15.83
CA GLU A 77 -4.00 3.96 -16.68
C GLU A 77 -3.02 3.06 -17.42
N VAL A 78 -3.28 1.77 -17.40
CA VAL A 78 -2.48 0.76 -18.10
C VAL A 78 -3.37 -0.01 -19.06
N GLU A 79 -2.92 -0.13 -20.31
CA GLU A 79 -3.60 -0.85 -21.36
C GLU A 79 -2.60 -1.71 -22.11
N ASP A 80 -2.92 -2.99 -22.29
CA ASP A 80 -2.07 -3.98 -22.97
C ASP A 80 -0.67 -4.07 -22.35
N GLY A 81 -0.57 -3.94 -21.03
CA GLY A 81 0.69 -4.03 -20.32
C GLY A 81 1.56 -2.77 -20.41
N GLU A 82 1.04 -1.68 -20.95
CA GLU A 82 1.77 -0.42 -21.09
C GLU A 82 1.02 0.72 -20.41
N VAL A 83 1.77 1.63 -19.80
CA VAL A 83 1.20 2.84 -19.18
C VAL A 83 0.81 3.81 -20.29
N VAL A 84 -0.50 4.04 -20.44
CA VAL A 84 -1.04 4.96 -21.44
C VAL A 84 -1.34 6.34 -20.87
N TYR A 85 -1.45 6.45 -19.57
CA TYR A 85 -1.71 7.71 -18.90
C TYR A 85 -1.13 7.68 -17.47
N ASN A 86 -0.41 8.73 -17.13
CA ASN A 86 0.16 8.87 -15.78
C ASN A 86 0.29 10.36 -15.46
N ASN A 87 -0.56 10.85 -14.56
CA ASN A 87 -0.51 12.24 -14.11
C ASN A 87 -0.16 12.37 -12.63
N ILE A 88 0.54 11.38 -12.09
CA ILE A 88 0.94 11.41 -10.68
C ILE A 88 1.82 12.61 -10.40
N ILE A 89 1.42 13.41 -9.41
CA ILE A 89 2.17 14.59 -8.96
C ILE A 89 3.13 14.16 -7.85
N LYS A 90 4.40 14.33 -8.09
CA LYS A 90 5.46 13.97 -7.14
C LYS A 90 5.93 15.16 -6.32
#